data_88fe0cd60e1ceefefbdd665a85339137
#
_entry.id   88fe0cd60e1ceefefbdd665a85339137
#
_cell.length_a   1.000
_cell.length_b   1.000
_cell.length_c   1.000
_cell.angle_alpha   90.00
_cell.angle_beta   90.00
_cell.angle_gamma   90.00
#
_symmetry.space_group_name_H-M   'P 1'
#
loop_
_entity.id
_entity.type
_entity.pdbx_description
1 polymer ?
#
loop_
_entity_poly.entity_id
_entity_poly.type
_entity_poly.pdbx_seq_one_letter_code
_entity_poly.pdbx_strand_id
1 'polypeptide(L)'
;YALYQQLLEQSQLMLRLARQGLWDDLIICETDYVNAVHSLARLTQESEPSTQIQEQLRPTLRVILDNEGQVKTLLQARMDELAKLVGQSSIQKTVLSTYGNQGGHVLVPQSNSDIN
;
A
#
# COMPACT_ATOMS: atom_id res chain seq x y z
N TYR A 1 -16.15 14.58 14.96
CA TYR A 1 -15.16 14.21 15.99
C TYR A 1 -14.97 12.71 16.10
N ALA A 2 -16.06 11.96 16.21
CA ALA A 2 -15.98 10.50 16.33
C ALA A 2 -15.29 9.87 15.13
N LEU A 3 -15.53 10.40 13.94
CA LEU A 3 -14.93 9.86 12.71
C LEU A 3 -13.42 10.12 12.67
N TYR A 4 -12.98 11.29 13.11
CA TYR A 4 -11.55 11.60 13.20
C TYR A 4 -10.86 10.71 14.21
N GLN A 5 -11.51 10.45 15.35
CA GLN A 5 -10.95 9.55 16.34
C GLN A 5 -10.86 8.13 15.79
N GLN A 6 -11.85 7.70 15.03
CA GLN A 6 -11.83 6.41 14.38
C GLN A 6 -10.68 6.31 13.38
N LEU A 7 -10.46 7.35 12.58
CA LEU A 7 -9.35 7.38 11.63
C LEU A 7 -8.02 7.31 12.34
N LEU A 8 -7.88 8.02 13.46
CA LEU A 8 -6.66 7.99 14.24
C LEU A 8 -6.36 6.59 14.73
N GLU A 9 -7.36 5.94 15.33
CA GLU A 9 -7.20 4.58 15.84
C GLU A 9 -6.87 3.59 14.73
N GLN A 10 -7.52 3.73 13.59
CA GLN A 10 -7.25 2.86 12.46
C GLN A 10 -5.85 3.07 11.90
N SER A 11 -5.40 4.32 11.82
CA SER A 11 -4.06 4.61 11.33
C SER A 11 -3.00 4.06 12.27
N GLN A 12 -3.24 4.09 13.58
CA GLN A 12 -2.33 3.53 14.56
C GLN A 12 -2.27 2.01 14.45
N LEU A 13 -3.42 1.38 14.25
CA LEU A 13 -3.49 -0.07 14.07
C LEU A 13 -2.77 -0.48 12.78
N MET A 14 -3.00 0.24 11.69
CA MET A 14 -2.34 -0.05 10.42
C MET A 14 -0.81 0.03 10.56
N LEU A 15 -0.32 1.04 11.26
CA LEU A 15 1.11 1.20 11.46
C LEU A 15 1.68 0.03 12.27
N ARG A 16 0.96 -0.39 13.30
CA ARG A 16 1.39 -1.53 14.11
C ARG A 16 1.43 -2.80 13.28
N LEU A 17 0.39 -3.05 12.48
CA LEU A 17 0.35 -4.23 11.63
C LEU A 17 1.48 -4.23 10.60
N ALA A 18 1.77 -3.06 10.02
CA ALA A 18 2.86 -2.93 9.06
C ALA A 18 4.22 -3.22 9.71
N ARG A 19 4.43 -2.71 10.92
CA ARG A 19 5.68 -2.94 11.65
C ARG A 19 5.87 -4.40 12.01
N GLN A 20 4.77 -5.11 12.27
CA GLN A 20 4.81 -6.52 12.63
C GLN A 20 4.84 -7.43 11.40
N GLY A 21 4.70 -6.86 10.20
CA GLY A 21 4.69 -7.64 8.98
C GLY A 21 3.42 -8.42 8.75
N LEU A 22 2.33 -8.04 9.40
CA LEU A 22 1.02 -8.70 9.24
C LEU A 22 0.27 -8.06 8.07
N TRP A 23 0.76 -8.34 6.86
CA TRP A 23 0.29 -7.66 5.66
C TRP A 23 -1.16 -7.97 5.30
N ASP A 24 -1.61 -9.20 5.50
CA ASP A 24 -2.99 -9.57 5.22
C ASP A 24 -3.97 -8.81 6.11
N ASP A 25 -3.63 -8.71 7.39
CA ASP A 25 -4.44 -7.96 8.35
C ASP A 25 -4.40 -6.46 8.02
N LEU A 26 -3.26 -5.98 7.56
CA LEU A 26 -3.13 -4.59 7.14
C LEU A 26 -4.06 -4.26 5.98
N ILE A 27 -4.18 -5.16 5.01
CA ILE A 27 -5.05 -4.94 3.85
C ILE A 27 -6.51 -4.83 4.30
N ILE A 28 -6.93 -5.69 5.20
CA ILE A 28 -8.30 -5.65 5.74
C ILE A 28 -8.54 -4.33 6.46
N CYS A 29 -7.59 -3.92 7.30
CA CYS A 29 -7.69 -2.68 8.04
C CYS A 29 -7.69 -1.46 7.12
N GLU A 30 -6.91 -1.51 6.05
CA GLU A 30 -6.83 -0.43 5.08
C GLU A 30 -8.17 -0.22 4.36
N THR A 31 -8.88 -1.29 4.05
CA THR A 31 -10.19 -1.20 3.43
C THR A 31 -11.16 -0.41 4.34
N ASP A 32 -11.16 -0.72 5.62
CA ASP A 32 -11.98 0.02 6.58
C ASP A 32 -11.56 1.48 6.69
N TYR A 33 -10.26 1.72 6.67
CA TYR A 33 -9.71 3.06 6.74
C TYR A 33 -10.15 3.90 5.53
N VAL A 34 -10.04 3.34 4.32
CA VAL A 34 -10.44 4.03 3.10
C VAL A 34 -11.92 4.35 3.12
N ASN A 35 -12.74 3.42 3.59
CA ASN A 35 -14.18 3.65 3.70
C ASN A 35 -14.48 4.78 4.68
N ALA A 36 -13.74 4.85 5.79
CA ALA A 36 -13.91 5.93 6.77
C ALA A 36 -13.49 7.27 6.17
N VAL A 37 -12.42 7.29 5.38
CA VAL A 37 -11.98 8.51 4.71
C VAL A 37 -13.04 9.00 3.72
N HIS A 38 -13.65 8.08 2.97
CA HIS A 38 -14.72 8.44 2.05
C HIS A 38 -15.94 9.00 2.78
N SER A 39 -16.27 8.42 3.93
CA SER A 39 -17.38 8.92 4.76
C SER A 39 -17.09 10.33 5.26
N LEU A 40 -15.85 10.57 5.68
CA LEU A 40 -15.43 11.89 6.14
C LEU A 40 -15.52 12.91 5.00
N ALA A 41 -15.07 12.56 3.82
CA ALA A 41 -15.12 13.45 2.66
C ALA A 41 -16.55 13.83 2.34
N ARG A 42 -17.47 12.86 2.41
CA ARG A 42 -18.88 13.11 2.13
C ARG A 42 -19.50 14.03 3.17
N LEU A 43 -19.20 13.78 4.45
CA LEU A 43 -19.70 14.64 5.52
C LEU A 43 -19.18 16.07 5.39
N THR A 44 -17.92 16.23 5.00
CA THR A 44 -17.31 17.54 4.82
C THR A 44 -17.98 18.30 3.67
N GLN A 45 -18.40 17.59 2.61
CA GLN A 45 -19.11 18.21 1.50
C GLN A 45 -20.50 18.67 1.91
N GLU A 46 -21.16 17.89 2.77
CA GLU A 46 -22.53 18.22 3.18
C GLU A 46 -22.55 19.32 4.24
N SER A 47 -21.57 19.34 5.12
CA SER A 47 -21.53 20.26 6.23
C SER A 47 -20.08 20.62 6.54
N GLU A 48 -19.65 21.74 6.02
CA GLU A 48 -18.27 22.20 6.22
C GLU A 48 -18.06 22.59 7.68
N PRO A 49 -17.04 22.04 8.36
CA PRO A 49 -16.80 22.39 9.75
C PRO A 49 -16.31 23.84 9.89
N SER A 50 -16.59 24.44 11.04
CA SER A 50 -16.13 25.81 11.29
C SER A 50 -14.61 25.85 11.37
N THR A 51 -14.06 27.05 11.19
CA THR A 51 -12.60 27.24 11.25
C THR A 51 -12.07 26.81 12.62
N GLN A 52 -12.83 27.08 13.67
CA GLN A 52 -12.41 26.71 15.02
C GLN A 52 -12.31 25.20 15.19
N ILE A 53 -13.28 24.45 14.67
CA ILE A 53 -13.25 23.00 14.72
C ILE A 53 -12.11 22.46 13.86
N GLN A 54 -11.88 23.06 12.69
CA GLN A 54 -10.78 22.65 11.83
C GLN A 54 -9.44 22.80 12.54
N GLU A 55 -9.26 23.90 13.27
CA GLU A 55 -8.02 24.12 14.02
C GLU A 55 -7.85 23.12 15.16
N GLN A 56 -8.96 22.77 15.83
CA GLN A 56 -8.91 21.78 16.91
C GLN A 56 -8.56 20.39 16.38
N LEU A 57 -8.95 20.08 15.16
CA LEU A 57 -8.69 18.76 14.55
C LEU A 57 -7.32 18.66 13.89
N ARG A 58 -6.67 19.80 13.66
CA ARG A 58 -5.39 19.83 12.95
C ARG A 58 -4.32 18.93 13.57
N PRO A 59 -4.12 18.94 14.90
CA PRO A 59 -3.11 18.04 15.50
C PRO A 59 -3.44 16.57 15.25
N THR A 60 -4.71 16.18 15.35
CA THR A 60 -5.14 14.81 15.11
C THR A 60 -4.90 14.42 13.66
N LEU A 61 -5.25 15.29 12.71
CA LEU A 61 -5.00 15.05 11.30
C LEU A 61 -3.53 14.88 11.00
N ARG A 62 -2.69 15.67 11.66
CA ARG A 62 -1.25 15.59 11.47
C ARG A 62 -0.72 14.22 11.90
N VAL A 63 -1.19 13.71 13.03
CA VAL A 63 -0.79 12.39 13.51
C VAL A 63 -1.28 11.30 12.54
N ILE A 64 -2.52 11.41 12.08
CA ILE A 64 -3.08 10.46 11.13
C ILE A 64 -2.24 10.41 9.85
N LEU A 65 -1.91 11.57 9.29
CA LEU A 65 -1.11 11.66 8.07
C LEU A 65 0.30 11.13 8.28
N ASP A 66 0.88 11.39 9.45
CA ASP A 66 2.21 10.87 9.77
C ASP A 66 2.18 9.35 9.85
N ASN A 67 1.19 8.78 10.52
CA ASN A 67 1.03 7.33 10.60
C ASN A 67 0.84 6.72 9.21
N GLU A 68 0.02 7.35 8.39
CA GLU A 68 -0.20 6.90 7.02
C GLU A 68 1.08 6.93 6.20
N GLY A 69 1.89 7.98 6.36
CA GLY A 69 3.17 8.08 5.68
C GLY A 69 4.12 6.97 6.07
N GLN A 70 4.16 6.63 7.37
CA GLN A 70 4.99 5.54 7.85
C GLN A 70 4.52 4.19 7.32
N VAL A 71 3.20 3.97 7.26
CA VAL A 71 2.63 2.75 6.69
C VAL A 71 3.04 2.63 5.22
N LYS A 72 2.94 3.72 4.47
CA LYS A 72 3.31 3.72 3.05
C LYS A 72 4.78 3.37 2.86
N THR A 73 5.65 3.89 3.70
CA THR A 73 7.09 3.60 3.64
C THR A 73 7.35 2.12 3.88
N LEU A 74 6.72 1.56 4.90
CA LEU A 74 6.89 0.14 5.21
C LEU A 74 6.31 -0.75 4.12
N LEU A 75 5.15 -0.36 3.58
CA LEU A 75 4.52 -1.11 2.50
C LEU A 75 5.36 -1.06 1.23
N GLN A 76 5.94 0.10 0.92
CA GLN A 76 6.80 0.24 -0.24
C GLN A 76 8.03 -0.66 -0.12
N ALA A 77 8.63 -0.71 1.07
CA ALA A 77 9.77 -1.58 1.32
C ALA A 77 9.38 -3.04 1.11
N ARG A 78 8.20 -3.43 1.55
CA ARG A 78 7.70 -4.79 1.37
C ARG A 78 7.46 -5.09 -0.11
N MET A 79 6.89 -4.14 -0.84
CA MET A 79 6.64 -4.31 -2.28
C MET A 79 7.96 -4.43 -3.05
N ASP A 80 8.97 -3.64 -2.68
CA ASP A 80 10.28 -3.73 -3.29
C ASP A 80 10.91 -5.09 -3.05
N GLU A 81 10.77 -5.61 -1.82
CA GLU A 81 11.25 -6.93 -1.47
C GLU A 81 10.59 -8.02 -2.30
N LEU A 82 9.26 -7.95 -2.43
CA LEU A 82 8.51 -8.90 -3.23
C LEU A 82 8.88 -8.81 -4.70
N ALA A 83 9.10 -7.61 -5.21
CA ALA A 83 9.50 -7.41 -6.59
C ALA A 83 10.84 -8.07 -6.87
N LYS A 84 11.78 -8.00 -5.93
CA LYS A 84 13.07 -8.67 -6.07
C LYS A 84 12.90 -10.19 -6.14
N LEU A 85 12.06 -10.74 -5.26
CA LEU A 85 11.81 -12.17 -5.26
C LEU A 85 11.16 -12.63 -6.55
N VAL A 86 10.19 -11.88 -7.05
CA VAL A 86 9.54 -12.19 -8.31
C VAL A 86 10.54 -12.10 -9.47
N GLY A 87 11.37 -11.06 -9.46
CA GLY A 87 12.39 -10.90 -10.47
C GLY A 87 13.36 -12.05 -10.51
N GLN A 88 13.83 -12.49 -9.35
CA GLN A 88 14.72 -13.65 -9.25
C GLN A 88 14.05 -14.90 -9.76
N SER A 89 12.80 -15.12 -9.36
CA SER A 89 12.05 -16.27 -9.81
C SER A 89 11.86 -16.28 -11.33
N SER A 90 11.58 -15.13 -11.91
CA SER A 90 11.43 -14.99 -13.35
C SER A 90 12.73 -15.28 -14.08
N ILE A 91 13.85 -14.78 -13.55
CA ILE A 91 15.16 -15.01 -14.12
C ILE A 91 15.50 -16.49 -14.07
N GLN A 92 15.25 -17.16 -12.94
CA GLN A 92 15.50 -18.58 -12.82
C GLN A 92 14.66 -19.38 -13.80
N LYS A 93 13.41 -19.03 -13.98
CA LYS A 93 12.54 -19.69 -14.94
C LYS A 93 13.08 -19.53 -16.35
N THR A 94 13.52 -18.35 -16.70
CA THR A 94 14.07 -18.07 -18.02
C THR A 94 15.32 -18.90 -18.27
N VAL A 95 16.21 -18.97 -17.29
CA VAL A 95 17.44 -19.74 -17.41
C VAL A 95 17.12 -21.23 -17.61
N LEU A 96 16.22 -21.75 -16.78
CA LEU A 96 15.84 -23.16 -16.88
C LEU A 96 15.19 -23.48 -18.23
N SER A 97 14.34 -22.58 -18.69
CA SER A 97 13.71 -22.75 -19.99
C SER A 97 14.72 -22.77 -21.13
N THR A 98 15.69 -21.85 -21.06
CA THR A 98 16.72 -21.75 -22.10
C THR A 98 17.58 -23.00 -22.16
N TYR A 99 18.01 -23.48 -21.01
CA TYR A 99 18.89 -24.64 -20.98
C TYR A 99 18.15 -25.96 -21.13
N GLY A 100 16.92 -26.02 -20.63
CA GLY A 100 16.15 -27.25 -20.70
C GLY A 100 15.40 -27.43 -21.97
N ASN A 101 14.98 -26.34 -22.60
CA ASN A 101 14.10 -26.38 -23.73
C ASN A 101 14.78 -26.05 -25.01
N GLN A 102 15.74 -25.25 -25.06
CA GLN A 102 16.39 -24.90 -26.24
C GLN A 102 15.62 -24.21 -27.18
N GLY A 103 14.65 -23.92 -26.93
CA GLY A 103 13.90 -23.31 -27.80
C GLY A 103 13.66 -21.99 -27.78
N GLY A 104 13.56 -21.53 -28.08
CA GLY A 104 13.48 -20.38 -27.90
C GLY A 104 12.91 -19.35 -27.43
N HIS A 105 13.06 -19.78 -27.69
CA HIS A 105 12.72 -18.71 -27.38
C HIS A 105 12.54 -17.68 -26.98
N VAL A 106 12.63 -17.91 -27.13
CA VAL A 106 12.51 -16.94 -26.71
C VAL A 106 12.27 -15.91 -26.59
N LEU A 107 12.27 -15.91 -26.81
CA LEU A 107 12.06 -14.84 -26.36
C LEU A 107 11.69 -13.88 -26.25
N VAL A 108 11.77 -14.16 -26.66
CA VAL A 108 11.41 -13.39 -26.27
C VAL A 108 11.02 -12.55 -26.22
N PRO A 109 11.35 -12.66 -26.64
CA PRO A 109 10.98 -11.92 -26.42
C PRO A 109 10.76 -11.13 -26.41
N GLN A 110 11.20 -11.47 -26.79
CA GLN A 110 11.25 -11.10 -26.82
C GLN A 110 10.96 -10.44 -26.81
N SER A 111 11.41 -10.65 -27.49
CA SER A 111 11.42 -10.47 -27.53
C SER A 111 11.27 -9.91 -27.50
N ASN A 112 11.78 -10.47 -27.75
CA ASN A 112 12.00 -10.41 -27.86
C ASN A 112 11.92 -10.07 -27.85
N SER A 113 12.26 -10.44 -28.34
CA SER A 113 12.51 -10.71 -28.36
C SER A 113 12.56 -10.46 -28.27
N ASP A 114 13.01 -10.97 -28.63
CA ASP A 114 13.36 -11.25 -28.50
C ASP A 114 13.52 -11.00 -28.47
N ILE A 115 13.94 -11.20 -29.17
CA ILE A 115 14.24 -11.62 -29.15
C ILE A 115 14.13 -11.36 -29.32
N ASN A 116 14.76 -11.64 -30.15
CA ASN A 116 14.72 -11.90 -30.05
C ASN A 116 14.47 -11.67 -29.98
#